data_3713232733a4fd2ddb97acd7137a982e
#
_entry.id   3713232733a4fd2ddb97acd7137a982e
#
_cell.length_a   1.000
_cell.length_b   1.000
_cell.length_c   1.000
_cell.angle_alpha   90.00
_cell.angle_beta   90.00
_cell.angle_gamma   90.00
#
_symmetry.space_group_name_H-M   'P 1'
#
loop_
_entity.id
_entity.type
_entity.pdbx_description
1 polymer ?
#
loop_
_entity_poly.entity_id
_entity_poly.type
_entity_poly.pdbx_seq_one_letter_code
_entity_poly.pdbx_strand_id
1 'polypeptide(L)'
;AGSHKTFAWNSEAPNEMWIGNRNKSNESFMRDPSLASPEARAIMSFPGGHNEGFPDTSKQLFKEVYEAIAQNKQPDHPSYPSFADGYRELLICERILESNRKQAWVKV
;
A
#
# COMPACT_ATOMS: atom_id res chain seq x y z
N ALA A 1 7.35 12.27 7.18
CA ALA A 1 7.13 13.11 8.36
C ALA A 1 5.94 14.03 8.12
N GLY A 2 5.13 14.23 9.16
CA GLY A 2 4.00 15.16 9.14
C GLY A 2 4.11 16.21 10.23
N SER A 3 3.12 17.14 10.27
CA SER A 3 3.06 18.19 11.27
C SER A 3 2.87 17.69 12.72
N HIS A 4 2.20 16.56 12.88
CA HIS A 4 1.86 15.98 14.18
C HIS A 4 2.69 14.76 14.54
N LYS A 5 2.95 13.88 13.57
CA LYS A 5 3.65 12.61 13.77
C LYS A 5 4.63 12.32 12.63
N THR A 6 5.59 11.47 12.92
CA THR A 6 6.47 10.85 11.93
C THR A 6 6.25 9.36 11.94
N PHE A 7 6.24 8.73 10.76
CA PHE A 7 6.23 7.28 10.61
C PHE A 7 7.51 6.82 9.93
N ALA A 8 8.05 5.72 10.40
CA ALA A 8 9.13 5.00 9.74
C ALA A 8 8.75 3.52 9.67
N TRP A 9 8.79 2.97 8.46
CA TRP A 9 8.51 1.58 8.18
C TRP A 9 9.58 1.04 7.23
N ASN A 10 9.93 -0.23 7.41
CA ASN A 10 10.92 -0.92 6.60
C ASN A 10 10.31 -2.19 6.01
N SER A 11 10.41 -2.35 4.69
CA SER A 11 9.92 -3.53 3.98
C SER A 11 10.61 -4.84 4.39
N GLU A 12 11.83 -4.75 4.90
CA GLU A 12 12.56 -5.92 5.44
C GLU A 12 12.08 -6.33 6.85
N ALA A 13 11.34 -5.45 7.54
CA ALA A 13 10.69 -5.71 8.81
C ALA A 13 9.21 -5.27 8.74
N PRO A 14 8.38 -5.90 7.87
CA PRO A 14 7.08 -5.37 7.46
C PRO A 14 6.04 -5.35 8.58
N ASN A 15 6.26 -6.08 9.66
CA ASN A 15 5.32 -6.18 10.78
C ASN A 15 5.54 -5.12 11.86
N GLU A 16 6.51 -4.24 11.70
CA GLU A 16 6.83 -3.18 12.65
C GLU A 16 6.77 -1.81 12.00
N MET A 17 6.28 -0.83 12.75
CA MET A 17 6.29 0.56 12.35
C MET A 17 6.65 1.43 13.55
N TRP A 18 7.66 2.29 13.40
CA TRP A 18 7.99 3.30 14.40
C TRP A 18 7.11 4.54 14.21
N ILE A 19 6.59 5.04 15.31
CA ILE A 19 5.76 6.26 15.36
C ILE A 19 6.46 7.27 16.25
N GLY A 20 6.96 8.36 15.65
CA GLY A 20 7.52 9.50 16.34
C GLY A 20 6.42 10.48 16.76
N ASN A 21 6.35 10.76 18.04
CA ASN A 21 5.39 11.69 18.64
C ASN A 21 6.10 12.97 19.13
N ARG A 22 5.40 14.12 19.08
CA ARG A 22 5.92 15.39 19.62
C ARG A 22 5.62 15.56 21.11
N ASN A 23 4.47 15.06 21.57
CA ASN A 23 3.89 15.39 22.86
C ASN A 23 3.89 14.21 23.84
N LYS A 24 4.43 13.07 23.43
CA LYS A 24 4.57 11.86 24.24
C LYS A 24 5.74 11.03 23.74
N SER A 25 6.05 9.94 24.43
CA SER A 25 7.07 8.97 24.01
C SER A 25 6.79 8.44 22.62
N ASN A 26 7.85 8.11 21.88
CA ASN A 26 7.74 7.41 20.62
C ASN A 26 7.26 5.97 20.86
N GLU A 27 6.64 5.38 19.83
CA GLU A 27 6.04 4.05 19.90
C GLU A 27 6.63 3.15 18.82
N SER A 28 6.81 1.88 19.14
CA SER A 28 6.92 0.81 18.15
C SER A 28 5.57 0.13 18.04
N PHE A 29 4.97 0.21 16.85
CA PHE A 29 3.68 -0.40 16.57
C PHE A 29 3.89 -1.73 15.86
N MET A 30 3.45 -2.80 16.48
CA MET A 30 3.49 -4.14 15.90
C MET A 30 2.21 -4.39 15.12
N ARG A 31 2.32 -5.05 13.97
CA ARG A 31 1.16 -5.50 13.23
C ARG A 31 0.38 -6.53 14.06
N ASP A 32 -0.84 -6.18 14.38
CA ASP A 32 -1.79 -7.04 15.08
C ASP A 32 -3.21 -6.71 14.62
N PRO A 33 -4.00 -7.71 14.18
CA PRO A 33 -5.37 -7.48 13.76
C PRO A 33 -6.24 -6.83 14.83
N SER A 34 -5.96 -7.07 16.11
CA SER A 34 -6.72 -6.47 17.23
C SER A 34 -6.50 -4.95 17.35
N LEU A 35 -5.37 -4.45 16.85
CA LEU A 35 -4.98 -3.04 16.89
C LEU A 35 -5.28 -2.30 15.57
N ALA A 36 -5.68 -3.03 14.54
CA ALA A 36 -5.90 -2.50 13.20
C ALA A 36 -7.32 -1.98 13.01
N SER A 37 -7.50 -1.04 12.07
CA SER A 37 -8.84 -0.64 11.60
C SER A 37 -9.57 -1.84 10.97
N PRO A 38 -10.92 -1.81 10.89
CA PRO A 38 -11.66 -2.90 10.25
C PRO A 38 -11.17 -3.25 8.84
N GLU A 39 -10.86 -2.24 8.03
CA GLU A 39 -10.38 -2.40 6.65
C GLU A 39 -9.00 -3.07 6.62
N ALA A 40 -8.05 -2.61 7.44
CA ALA A 40 -6.73 -3.22 7.54
C ALA A 40 -6.80 -4.65 8.09
N ARG A 41 -7.67 -4.89 9.08
CA ARG A 41 -7.89 -6.23 9.65
C ARG A 41 -8.40 -7.23 8.61
N ALA A 42 -9.26 -6.81 7.70
CA ALA A 42 -9.85 -7.68 6.67
C ALA A 42 -8.81 -8.31 5.74
N ILE A 43 -7.65 -7.66 5.57
CA ILE A 43 -6.56 -8.15 4.73
C ILE A 43 -5.44 -8.85 5.51
N MET A 44 -5.50 -8.87 6.83
CA MET A 44 -4.56 -9.61 7.68
C MET A 44 -4.96 -11.07 7.80
N SER A 45 -4.03 -11.99 7.57
CA SER A 45 -4.28 -13.44 7.62
C SER A 45 -3.83 -14.09 8.90
N PHE A 46 -2.86 -13.49 9.60
CA PHE A 46 -2.24 -14.08 10.79
C PHE A 46 -2.40 -13.18 12.01
N PRO A 47 -2.43 -13.76 13.23
CA PRO A 47 -2.42 -12.99 14.45
C PRO A 47 -1.11 -12.21 14.65
N GLY A 48 -1.09 -11.34 15.64
CA GLY A 48 0.12 -10.63 16.05
C GLY A 48 1.27 -11.60 16.34
N GLY A 49 2.51 -11.19 16.04
CA GLY A 49 3.71 -12.02 16.20
C GLY A 49 3.99 -13.02 15.07
N HIS A 50 3.09 -13.16 14.10
CA HIS A 50 3.33 -13.95 12.88
C HIS A 50 3.60 -13.04 11.71
N ASN A 51 4.66 -13.32 10.96
CA ASN A 51 5.07 -12.46 9.86
C ASN A 51 4.15 -12.56 8.65
N GLU A 52 3.75 -11.42 8.12
CA GLU A 52 3.17 -11.26 6.79
C GLU A 52 4.06 -10.31 6.00
N GLY A 53 4.34 -10.63 4.75
CA GLY A 53 5.27 -9.87 3.91
C GLY A 53 4.89 -9.89 2.44
N PHE A 54 5.88 -9.76 1.57
CA PHE A 54 5.68 -9.63 0.13
C PHE A 54 4.77 -10.72 -0.50
N PRO A 55 4.89 -12.02 -0.16
CA PRO A 55 3.97 -13.03 -0.71
C PRO A 55 2.50 -12.77 -0.36
N ASP A 56 2.23 -12.20 0.82
CA ASP A 56 0.87 -11.92 1.26
C ASP A 56 0.22 -10.78 0.50
N THR A 57 1.01 -9.81 0.01
CA THR A 57 0.49 -8.73 -0.85
C THR A 57 -0.06 -9.29 -2.14
N SER A 58 0.67 -10.20 -2.79
CA SER A 58 0.21 -10.88 -4.01
C SER A 58 -1.02 -11.74 -3.75
N LYS A 59 -1.05 -12.47 -2.64
CA LYS A 59 -2.22 -13.26 -2.22
C LYS A 59 -3.47 -12.38 -2.08
N GLN A 60 -3.37 -11.25 -1.42
CA GLN A 60 -4.52 -10.36 -1.24
C GLN A 60 -4.97 -9.76 -2.58
N LEU A 61 -4.03 -9.36 -3.45
CA LEU A 61 -4.34 -8.86 -4.78
C LEU A 61 -5.15 -9.90 -5.58
N PHE A 62 -4.67 -11.13 -5.65
CA PHE A 62 -5.38 -12.20 -6.37
C PHE A 62 -6.73 -12.53 -5.75
N LYS A 63 -6.83 -12.53 -4.42
CA LYS A 63 -8.10 -12.74 -3.73
C LYS A 63 -9.14 -11.72 -4.19
N GLU A 64 -8.83 -10.44 -4.17
CA GLU A 64 -9.73 -9.36 -4.62
C GLU A 64 -10.19 -9.55 -6.09
N VAL A 65 -9.25 -9.89 -6.96
CA VAL A 65 -9.56 -10.15 -8.38
C VAL A 65 -10.51 -11.35 -8.53
N TYR A 66 -10.21 -12.47 -7.85
CA TYR A 66 -11.06 -13.68 -7.94
C TYR A 66 -12.41 -13.48 -7.29
N GLU A 67 -12.52 -12.70 -6.22
CA GLU A 67 -13.81 -12.34 -5.62
C GLU A 67 -14.67 -11.51 -6.59
N ALA A 68 -14.07 -10.55 -7.28
CA ALA A 68 -14.78 -9.79 -8.32
C ALA A 68 -15.28 -10.68 -9.47
N ILE A 69 -14.45 -11.64 -9.92
CA ILE A 69 -14.82 -12.62 -10.94
C ILE A 69 -15.96 -13.50 -10.44
N ALA A 70 -15.88 -14.03 -9.23
CA ALA A 70 -16.90 -14.92 -8.67
C ALA A 70 -18.26 -14.22 -8.51
N GLN A 71 -18.24 -12.93 -8.20
CA GLN A 71 -19.45 -12.12 -8.08
C GLN A 71 -19.97 -11.61 -9.44
N ASN A 72 -19.22 -11.85 -10.52
CA ASN A 72 -19.47 -11.31 -11.86
C ASN A 72 -19.74 -9.78 -11.82
N LYS A 73 -19.01 -9.08 -10.97
CA LYS A 73 -19.18 -7.64 -10.73
C LYS A 73 -17.81 -6.99 -10.57
N GLN A 74 -17.54 -6.02 -11.44
CA GLN A 74 -16.40 -5.14 -11.25
C GLN A 74 -16.83 -3.99 -10.34
N PRO A 75 -16.14 -3.76 -9.20
CA PRO A 75 -16.38 -2.59 -8.36
C PRO A 75 -16.11 -1.28 -9.12
N ASP A 76 -16.86 -0.23 -8.82
CA ASP A 76 -16.61 1.10 -9.40
C ASP A 76 -15.22 1.64 -8.99
N HIS A 77 -14.76 1.27 -7.79
CA HIS A 77 -13.44 1.59 -7.25
C HIS A 77 -12.79 0.31 -6.74
N PRO A 78 -12.18 -0.50 -7.62
CA PRO A 78 -11.52 -1.73 -7.20
C PRO A 78 -10.29 -1.42 -6.32
N SER A 79 -10.02 -2.28 -5.34
CA SER A 79 -8.81 -2.25 -4.51
C SER A 79 -7.57 -2.82 -5.22
N TYR A 80 -7.75 -3.37 -6.41
CA TYR A 80 -6.70 -3.86 -7.30
C TYR A 80 -6.53 -2.94 -8.52
N PRO A 81 -5.31 -2.84 -9.09
CA PRO A 81 -5.07 -1.99 -10.25
C PRO A 81 -5.81 -2.48 -11.48
N SER A 82 -6.39 -1.55 -12.22
CA SER A 82 -7.04 -1.78 -13.52
C SER A 82 -6.06 -1.56 -14.69
N PHE A 83 -6.50 -1.92 -15.91
CA PHE A 83 -5.73 -1.59 -17.12
C PHE A 83 -5.59 -0.07 -17.33
N ALA A 84 -6.54 0.74 -16.84
CA ALA A 84 -6.43 2.20 -16.89
C ALA A 84 -5.32 2.71 -15.98
N ASP A 85 -5.13 2.11 -14.81
CA ASP A 85 -4.02 2.43 -13.89
C ASP A 85 -2.68 2.05 -14.53
N GLY A 86 -2.57 0.85 -15.09
CA GLY A 86 -1.37 0.41 -15.81
C GLY A 86 -1.03 1.30 -17.02
N TYR A 87 -2.01 1.74 -17.78
CA TYR A 87 -1.80 2.71 -18.86
C TYR A 87 -1.25 4.03 -18.32
N ARG A 88 -1.81 4.54 -17.22
CA ARG A 88 -1.34 5.76 -16.59
C ARG A 88 0.10 5.64 -16.09
N GLU A 89 0.47 4.51 -15.50
CA GLU A 89 1.84 4.25 -15.07
C GLU A 89 2.83 4.26 -16.24
N LEU A 90 2.50 3.60 -17.33
CA LEU A 90 3.33 3.62 -18.55
C LEU A 90 3.46 5.04 -19.12
N LEU A 91 2.36 5.80 -19.14
CA LEU A 91 2.40 7.20 -19.57
C LEU A 91 3.32 8.03 -18.68
N ILE A 92 3.29 7.84 -17.37
CA ILE A 92 4.20 8.53 -16.43
C ILE A 92 5.66 8.19 -16.76
N CYS A 93 5.98 6.91 -16.99
CA CYS A 93 7.32 6.48 -17.37
C CYS A 93 7.80 7.17 -18.65
N GLU A 94 6.97 7.23 -19.69
CA GLU A 94 7.30 7.94 -20.93
C GLU A 94 7.52 9.44 -20.69
N ARG A 95 6.69 10.08 -19.86
CA ARG A 95 6.83 11.49 -19.51
C ARG A 95 8.09 11.79 -18.69
N ILE A 96 8.52 10.86 -17.84
CA ILE A 96 9.80 10.97 -17.11
C ILE A 96 10.97 10.99 -18.10
N LEU A 97 10.98 10.07 -19.07
CA LEU A 97 12.02 10.04 -20.11
C LEU A 97 11.99 11.32 -20.97
N GLU A 98 10.82 11.81 -21.32
CA GLU A 98 10.66 13.06 -22.07
C GLU A 98 11.17 14.26 -21.27
N SER A 99 10.79 14.36 -19.99
CA SER A 99 11.25 15.40 -19.07
C SER A 99 12.78 15.43 -18.97
N ASN A 100 13.39 14.24 -18.83
CA ASN A 100 14.85 14.12 -18.79
C ASN A 100 15.51 14.59 -20.09
N ARG A 101 14.97 14.22 -21.25
CA ARG A 101 15.52 14.66 -22.55
C ARG A 101 15.39 16.16 -22.75
N LYS A 102 14.27 16.74 -22.34
CA LYS A 102 13.98 18.17 -22.48
C LYS A 102 14.59 19.04 -21.38
N GLN A 103 15.06 18.44 -20.30
CA GLN A 103 15.49 19.12 -19.06
C GLN A 103 14.42 20.14 -18.58
N ALA A 104 13.14 19.74 -18.67
CA ALA A 104 11.98 20.57 -18.34
C ALA A 104 10.83 19.71 -17.80
N TRP A 105 9.95 20.34 -17.05
CA TRP A 105 8.69 19.70 -16.65
C TRP A 105 7.82 19.43 -17.87
N VAL A 106 7.25 18.23 -17.93
CA VAL A 106 6.26 17.83 -18.92
C VAL A 106 4.97 17.40 -18.25
N LYS A 107 3.87 17.68 -18.94
CA LYS A 107 2.54 17.32 -18.42
C LYS A 107 2.28 15.82 -18.64
N VAL A 108 1.70 15.17 -17.64
CA VAL A 108 1.19 13.79 -17.70
C VAL A 108 -0.27 13.79 -18.12
#